data_1ae726a1d8e708b2e808df5c6c527e12
#
_entry.id   1ae726a1d8e708b2e808df5c6c527e12
#
_cell.length_a   1.000
_cell.length_b   1.000
_cell.length_c   1.000
_cell.angle_alpha   90.00
_cell.angle_beta   90.00
_cell.angle_gamma   90.00
#
_symmetry.space_group_name_H-M   'P 1'
#
loop_
_entity.id
_entity.type
_entity.pdbx_description
1 polymer ?
#
loop_
_entity_poly.entity_id
_entity_poly.type
_entity_poly.pdbx_seq_one_letter_code
_entity_poly.pdbx_strand_id
1 'polypeptide(L)'
;MNHGTNGAAHPAGRAWRRLWSLRRKAALATLVLLSGFLVSLTTALTSAPAARADTVPPPPAGWTTVFGDNFAGAAGSAPSSANWFYDIGTGYGTGETEHTTNSTSNVYLDGNGHLVLKAINNGGTWTSGRIESTRDDFQAPAGGKLEMTASIQQPNPANGLGYWPAFWALGSPMRTGGGWPASGEIDMMEDVNGLNEASQTLHDAANSPGHPLIACPGAGSSCQTGYHTYSVIIDRTNTAAESMQFLMDGTVETTITEASVGTTAWQQAIDHGFFIIFDLAMGGNYPNGICNCTTPTSATTSGASMSVGYVAVYEQGGNSTPTGTATATGAVTGISGLCLANQNSLNTPGNPIGVAGCNGAAGQQWSPYTDGTLRTQGGCLDVVSAGTTSGTNVDWYPCNGTAAQSWAHQSNRELVNPASGLCLTDPGGNTGARLDIETCTGSAQQLWTMPAGGGGGGGGGGGTCGTTNLALNRPTTASSTENAGTPASAATDGNTGTRWSSAFSDPQWLQVDLGSSHAICQVTLNWETAYGKAYQIQTSADGTNWTTIYSTTAGTGGTQTLKVSGTGRYIRMYGTARATQYGYSLWEFQVFS
;
A
#
# COMPACT_ATOMS: atom_id res chain seq x y z
N MET A 1 61.17 23.83 51.62
CA MET A 1 61.67 25.12 51.11
C MET A 1 60.44 25.83 50.58
N ASN A 2 59.79 26.61 51.50
CA ASN A 2 59.91 28.07 51.69
C ASN A 2 59.69 28.82 50.37
N HIS A 3 58.84 29.67 50.25
CA HIS A 3 58.13 30.81 50.87
C HIS A 3 57.33 31.43 49.73
N GLY A 4 56.26 32.07 49.78
CA GLY A 4 55.65 32.98 50.78
C GLY A 4 54.81 33.93 49.95
N THR A 5 53.64 34.08 50.38
CA THR A 5 53.00 35.17 51.06
C THR A 5 52.61 36.45 50.29
N ASN A 6 51.39 36.85 50.60
CA ASN A 6 50.83 38.20 50.78
C ASN A 6 50.26 38.86 49.50
N GLY A 7 49.12 39.48 49.52
CA GLY A 7 48.23 39.85 50.56
C GLY A 7 47.42 41.07 50.10
N ALA A 8 46.24 41.18 50.68
CA ALA A 8 45.54 42.42 51.07
C ALA A 8 45.00 43.32 49.91
N ALA A 9 43.90 43.99 49.96
CA ALA A 9 42.80 44.21 50.89
C ALA A 9 41.80 45.15 50.16
N HIS A 10 40.56 45.10 50.61
CA HIS A 10 39.47 46.07 50.50
C HIS A 10 39.85 47.57 50.69
N PRO A 11 38.96 48.59 50.39
CA PRO A 11 37.59 48.75 50.86
C PRO A 11 36.62 49.48 49.93
N ALA A 12 35.32 49.25 50.03
CA ALA A 12 34.25 49.90 50.76
C ALA A 12 33.93 51.38 50.45
N GLY A 13 32.67 51.65 50.25
CA GLY A 13 32.12 53.00 50.44
C GLY A 13 30.82 53.23 49.67
N ARG A 14 29.68 52.92 50.30
CA ARG A 14 28.60 53.84 50.81
C ARG A 14 27.82 54.56 49.70
N ALA A 15 26.54 54.25 49.49
CA ALA A 15 25.32 54.64 50.20
C ALA A 15 24.94 56.13 50.03
N TRP A 16 23.66 56.34 49.73
CA TRP A 16 22.70 57.35 50.19
C TRP A 16 21.52 57.43 49.23
N ARG A 17 20.34 56.92 49.53
CA ARG A 17 19.19 57.43 50.31
C ARG A 17 18.75 58.83 49.86
N ARG A 18 17.50 58.93 49.51
CA ARG A 18 16.38 59.79 49.98
C ARG A 18 15.47 60.12 48.83
N LEU A 19 14.23 60.16 48.91
CA LEU A 19 13.08 60.23 49.82
C LEU A 19 12.04 61.18 49.24
N TRP A 20 10.78 60.80 49.25
CA TRP A 20 9.55 61.59 49.43
C TRP A 20 9.24 62.64 48.38
N SER A 21 7.99 62.95 48.04
CA SER A 21 6.68 62.92 48.73
C SER A 21 5.54 63.31 47.77
N LEU A 22 4.37 62.65 47.88
CA LEU A 22 3.08 63.21 48.28
C LEU A 22 2.48 64.36 47.43
N ARG A 23 1.31 64.19 46.85
CA ARG A 23 -0.04 64.66 47.34
C ARG A 23 -1.05 64.48 46.22
N ARG A 24 -2.09 63.70 46.40
CA ARG A 24 -3.46 63.99 46.84
C ARG A 24 -4.10 65.23 46.20
N LYS A 25 -5.22 65.00 45.54
CA LYS A 25 -6.59 65.52 45.76
C LYS A 25 -7.41 65.15 44.53
N ALA A 26 -8.47 64.50 44.65
CA ALA A 26 -9.81 64.66 45.18
C ALA A 26 -10.82 64.84 44.05
N ALA A 27 -11.63 63.85 43.92
CA ALA A 27 -13.09 63.78 43.94
C ALA A 27 -13.90 64.87 43.20
N LEU A 28 -14.78 64.47 42.29
CA LEU A 28 -16.21 64.61 42.48
C LEU A 28 -17.00 63.75 41.46
N ALA A 29 -18.10 63.26 41.97
CA ALA A 29 -19.03 62.36 41.36
C ALA A 29 -19.86 62.97 40.23
N THR A 30 -20.31 62.14 39.32
CA THR A 30 -21.70 62.23 38.81
C THR A 30 -22.18 60.83 38.41
N LEU A 31 -23.26 60.49 39.04
CA LEU A 31 -24.11 59.32 38.88
C LEU A 31 -24.98 59.48 37.66
N VAL A 32 -24.97 58.58 36.66
CA VAL A 32 -26.14 58.35 35.76
C VAL A 32 -26.11 56.92 35.18
N LEU A 33 -27.15 56.21 35.58
CA LEU A 33 -27.88 55.13 34.92
C LEU A 33 -27.20 53.79 34.53
N LEU A 34 -27.71 52.77 35.23
CA LEU A 34 -27.77 51.36 34.88
C LEU A 34 -28.28 51.14 33.45
N SER A 35 -27.54 50.44 32.66
CA SER A 35 -28.09 49.44 31.76
C SER A 35 -27.13 48.28 31.73
N GLY A 36 -27.67 47.14 32.16
CA GLY A 36 -26.90 45.91 32.33
C GLY A 36 -26.40 45.35 31.01
N PHE A 37 -25.12 45.14 30.94
CA PHE A 37 -24.54 44.16 30.04
C PHE A 37 -23.80 43.14 30.92
N LEU A 38 -24.49 41.98 31.09
CA LEU A 38 -23.82 40.78 31.54
C LEU A 38 -22.87 40.38 30.40
N VAL A 39 -21.62 40.75 30.49
CA VAL A 39 -20.57 40.13 29.71
C VAL A 39 -20.27 38.79 30.38
N SER A 40 -20.90 37.73 29.85
CA SER A 40 -20.50 36.37 30.14
C SER A 40 -19.07 36.21 29.61
N LEU A 41 -18.11 36.22 30.52
CA LEU A 41 -16.74 35.83 30.25
C LEU A 41 -16.74 34.30 30.02
N THR A 42 -17.14 33.86 28.81
CA THR A 42 -16.81 32.51 28.34
C THR A 42 -15.30 32.51 28.14
N THR A 43 -14.57 31.96 29.11
CA THR A 43 -13.24 31.44 28.87
C THR A 43 -13.38 30.38 27.77
N ALA A 44 -13.14 30.77 26.54
CA ALA A 44 -12.84 29.82 25.50
C ALA A 44 -11.59 29.07 25.97
N LEU A 45 -11.77 27.87 26.50
CA LEU A 45 -10.74 26.87 26.53
C LEU A 45 -10.38 26.66 25.05
N THR A 46 -9.41 27.41 24.55
CA THR A 46 -8.72 27.01 23.34
C THR A 46 -8.06 25.69 23.69
N SER A 47 -8.73 24.58 23.34
CA SER A 47 -8.04 23.31 23.24
C SER A 47 -6.81 23.58 22.39
N ALA A 48 -5.62 23.34 22.95
CA ALA A 48 -4.41 23.31 22.14
C ALA A 48 -4.73 22.44 20.91
N PRO A 49 -4.33 22.83 19.70
CA PRO A 49 -4.51 21.97 18.55
C PRO A 49 -3.93 20.62 18.95
N ALA A 50 -4.75 19.56 18.78
CA ALA A 50 -4.27 18.20 18.98
C ALA A 50 -2.97 18.08 18.20
N ALA A 51 -1.90 17.63 18.85
CA ALA A 51 -0.65 17.37 18.18
C ALA A 51 -0.99 16.49 16.98
N ARG A 52 -0.56 16.93 15.81
CA ARG A 52 -0.88 16.22 14.56
C ARG A 52 -0.08 14.92 14.62
N ALA A 53 -0.77 13.78 14.60
CA ALA A 53 -0.11 12.49 14.47
C ALA A 53 0.88 12.52 13.30
N ASP A 54 2.04 11.92 13.47
CA ASP A 54 2.96 11.72 12.36
C ASP A 54 2.21 11.01 11.23
N THR A 55 2.35 11.53 10.03
CA THR A 55 1.72 10.89 8.88
C THR A 55 2.70 9.88 8.30
N VAL A 56 2.21 8.69 7.98
CA VAL A 56 3.00 7.78 7.13
C VAL A 56 3.44 8.56 5.89
N PRO A 57 4.74 8.68 5.62
CA PRO A 57 5.23 9.39 4.44
C PRO A 57 4.62 8.81 3.16
N PRO A 58 4.37 9.63 2.13
CA PRO A 58 4.01 9.10 0.82
C PRO A 58 5.15 8.22 0.30
N PRO A 59 4.83 7.16 -0.46
CA PRO A 59 5.87 6.30 -1.03
C PRO A 59 6.80 7.11 -1.94
N PRO A 60 8.09 6.76 -2.04
CA PRO A 60 8.99 7.35 -3.02
C PRO A 60 8.44 7.25 -4.45
N ALA A 61 8.93 8.09 -5.36
CA ALA A 61 8.46 8.07 -6.75
C ALA A 61 8.66 6.69 -7.40
N GLY A 62 7.59 6.12 -7.94
CA GLY A 62 7.59 4.79 -8.54
C GLY A 62 7.42 3.64 -7.54
N TRP A 63 7.13 3.94 -6.27
CA TRP A 63 6.78 2.97 -5.25
C TRP A 63 5.30 3.07 -4.88
N THR A 64 4.77 2.01 -4.29
CA THR A 64 3.40 1.94 -3.75
C THR A 64 3.45 1.58 -2.26
N THR A 65 2.54 2.16 -1.48
CA THR A 65 2.38 1.78 -0.07
C THR A 65 1.57 0.48 0.02
N VAL A 66 2.13 -0.56 0.61
CA VAL A 66 1.45 -1.85 0.82
C VAL A 66 0.99 -2.06 2.26
N PHE A 67 1.62 -1.33 3.20
CA PHE A 67 1.23 -1.27 4.60
C PHE A 67 1.66 0.06 5.19
N GLY A 68 0.91 0.55 6.17
CA GLY A 68 1.29 1.72 6.95
C GLY A 68 0.44 1.87 8.20
N ASP A 69 1.07 2.26 9.30
CA ASP A 69 0.41 2.62 10.54
C ASP A 69 1.09 3.86 11.13
N ASN A 70 0.31 4.88 11.39
CA ASN A 70 0.75 6.12 12.03
C ASN A 70 0.36 6.18 13.50
N PHE A 71 -0.06 5.06 14.07
CA PHE A 71 -0.42 4.87 15.46
C PHE A 71 -1.41 5.91 16.00
N ALA A 72 -2.30 6.39 15.13
CA ALA A 72 -3.35 7.33 15.52
C ALA A 72 -4.35 6.66 16.46
N GLY A 73 -4.60 7.27 17.62
CA GLY A 73 -5.56 6.75 18.59
C GLY A 73 -5.57 7.56 19.87
N ALA A 74 -6.46 7.20 20.81
CA ALA A 74 -6.57 7.89 22.08
C ALA A 74 -5.38 7.56 22.99
N ALA A 75 -4.93 8.55 23.77
CA ALA A 75 -3.87 8.33 24.76
C ALA A 75 -4.22 7.18 25.73
N GLY A 76 -3.27 6.27 25.94
CA GLY A 76 -3.43 5.10 26.80
C GLY A 76 -4.22 3.95 26.16
N SER A 77 -4.66 4.06 24.91
CA SER A 77 -5.31 2.95 24.22
C SER A 77 -4.29 1.95 23.64
N ALA A 78 -4.74 0.74 23.37
CA ALA A 78 -3.96 -0.28 22.66
C ALA A 78 -3.81 0.05 21.16
N PRO A 79 -2.73 -0.39 20.47
CA PRO A 79 -2.65 -0.35 19.03
C PRO A 79 -3.74 -1.19 18.37
N SER A 80 -4.03 -0.94 17.10
CA SER A 80 -5.08 -1.62 16.34
C SER A 80 -4.83 -3.12 16.23
N SER A 81 -5.75 -3.95 16.74
CA SER A 81 -5.68 -5.41 16.59
C SER A 81 -5.90 -5.91 15.15
N ALA A 82 -6.29 -5.03 14.23
CA ALA A 82 -6.30 -5.35 12.80
C ALA A 82 -4.88 -5.40 12.21
N ASN A 83 -3.95 -4.62 12.80
CA ASN A 83 -2.58 -4.51 12.33
C ASN A 83 -1.59 -5.29 13.22
N TRP A 84 -1.87 -5.40 14.53
CA TRP A 84 -0.92 -5.88 15.53
C TRP A 84 -1.54 -6.90 16.48
N PHE A 85 -0.76 -7.90 16.87
CA PHE A 85 -1.07 -8.74 18.01
C PHE A 85 0.12 -8.74 18.99
N TYR A 86 -0.17 -9.09 20.25
CA TYR A 86 0.84 -9.14 21.29
C TYR A 86 1.48 -10.52 21.34
N ASP A 87 2.79 -10.57 21.35
CA ASP A 87 3.53 -11.76 21.76
C ASP A 87 3.80 -11.67 23.26
N ILE A 88 3.12 -12.53 24.02
CA ILE A 88 3.09 -12.48 25.49
C ILE A 88 3.87 -13.65 26.06
N GLY A 89 4.90 -13.37 26.83
CA GLY A 89 5.68 -14.45 27.41
C GLY A 89 7.00 -14.01 28.00
N THR A 90 7.90 -14.97 28.12
CA THR A 90 9.28 -14.81 28.58
C THR A 90 10.17 -15.77 27.83
N GLY A 91 11.48 -15.48 27.77
CA GLY A 91 12.48 -16.45 27.33
C GLY A 91 12.46 -16.73 25.83
N TYR A 92 12.58 -15.69 25.05
CA TYR A 92 12.60 -15.74 23.57
C TYR A 92 13.89 -16.35 22.98
N GLY A 93 14.78 -16.90 23.81
CA GLY A 93 15.94 -17.68 23.38
C GLY A 93 17.28 -16.97 23.51
N THR A 94 17.30 -15.67 23.70
CA THR A 94 18.51 -14.85 23.80
C THR A 94 18.85 -14.43 25.24
N GLY A 95 18.07 -14.91 26.22
CA GLY A 95 18.34 -14.76 27.66
C GLY A 95 17.77 -13.48 28.27
N GLU A 96 16.78 -12.88 27.63
CA GLU A 96 16.01 -11.75 28.13
C GLU A 96 15.29 -12.06 29.44
N THR A 97 15.08 -11.07 30.25
CA THR A 97 14.58 -11.24 31.63
C THR A 97 13.19 -10.66 31.86
N GLU A 98 12.65 -9.92 30.92
CA GLU A 98 11.32 -9.32 31.04
C GLU A 98 10.22 -10.37 30.76
N HIS A 99 9.02 -10.00 31.20
CA HIS A 99 7.77 -10.59 30.79
C HIS A 99 7.07 -9.61 29.85
N THR A 100 6.90 -9.96 28.59
CA THR A 100 6.12 -9.17 27.64
C THR A 100 4.63 -9.30 27.92
N THR A 101 3.90 -8.21 27.82
CA THR A 101 2.49 -8.13 28.23
C THR A 101 1.63 -7.41 27.19
N ASN A 102 0.31 -7.60 27.27
CA ASN A 102 -0.69 -6.80 26.56
C ASN A 102 -1.23 -5.63 27.40
N SER A 103 -0.55 -5.29 28.49
CA SER A 103 -0.95 -4.18 29.33
C SER A 103 -0.67 -2.84 28.66
N THR A 104 -1.64 -1.93 28.70
CA THR A 104 -1.43 -0.54 28.29
C THR A 104 -0.48 0.25 29.20
N SER A 105 0.05 -0.37 30.26
CA SER A 105 1.20 0.17 30.99
C SER A 105 2.52 -0.05 30.24
N ASN A 106 2.60 -1.09 29.40
CA ASN A 106 3.79 -1.45 28.65
C ASN A 106 3.67 -1.12 27.15
N VAL A 107 2.48 -1.29 26.55
CA VAL A 107 2.26 -1.03 25.11
C VAL A 107 1.00 -0.19 24.95
N TYR A 108 1.15 1.03 24.47
CA TYR A 108 0.02 1.96 24.33
C TYR A 108 0.27 3.03 23.27
N LEU A 109 -0.81 3.68 22.84
CA LEU A 109 -0.77 4.88 22.01
C LEU A 109 -0.70 6.12 22.92
N ASP A 110 0.16 7.08 22.58
CA ASP A 110 0.35 8.28 23.41
C ASP A 110 -0.72 9.37 23.19
N GLY A 111 -1.55 9.21 22.17
CA GLY A 111 -2.58 10.17 21.76
C GLY A 111 -2.07 11.26 20.80
N ASN A 112 -0.78 11.26 20.48
CA ASN A 112 -0.15 12.19 19.56
C ASN A 112 0.28 11.52 18.24
N GLY A 113 -0.06 10.24 18.05
CA GLY A 113 0.30 9.47 16.87
C GLY A 113 1.57 8.64 17.05
N HIS A 114 1.85 8.23 18.28
CA HIS A 114 2.98 7.34 18.53
C HIS A 114 2.54 6.08 19.28
N LEU A 115 3.14 4.97 18.89
CA LEU A 115 3.17 3.75 19.67
C LEU A 115 4.29 3.84 20.70
N VAL A 116 4.01 3.48 21.95
CA VAL A 116 4.99 3.46 23.03
C VAL A 116 5.14 2.05 23.58
N LEU A 117 6.38 1.54 23.58
CA LEU A 117 6.77 0.33 24.30
C LEU A 117 7.61 0.72 25.50
N LYS A 118 7.19 0.30 26.70
CA LYS A 118 7.75 0.77 27.97
C LYS A 118 8.18 -0.39 28.86
N ALA A 119 9.44 -0.37 29.30
CA ALA A 119 9.97 -1.35 30.25
C ALA A 119 9.82 -0.86 31.68
N ILE A 120 9.19 -1.67 32.55
CA ILE A 120 8.87 -1.33 33.93
C ILE A 120 9.41 -2.41 34.86
N ASN A 121 10.14 -1.98 35.89
CA ASN A 121 10.62 -2.83 36.99
C ASN A 121 9.65 -2.78 38.16
N ASN A 122 9.06 -3.90 38.52
CA ASN A 122 8.19 -4.06 39.67
C ASN A 122 8.88 -4.94 40.73
N GLY A 123 9.73 -4.34 41.54
CA GLY A 123 10.39 -5.05 42.64
C GLY A 123 11.40 -6.13 42.20
N GLY A 124 12.08 -5.93 41.08
CA GLY A 124 13.05 -6.85 40.49
C GLY A 124 12.53 -7.66 39.33
N THR A 125 11.22 -7.65 39.10
CA THR A 125 10.61 -8.29 37.93
C THR A 125 10.34 -7.24 36.83
N TRP A 126 10.91 -7.43 35.66
CA TRP A 126 10.71 -6.56 34.52
C TRP A 126 9.49 -6.98 33.71
N THR A 127 8.68 -6.02 33.31
CA THR A 127 7.62 -6.17 32.31
C THR A 127 7.88 -5.22 31.16
N SER A 128 7.55 -5.65 29.94
CA SER A 128 7.73 -4.84 28.73
C SER A 128 6.71 -5.22 27.66
N GLY A 129 6.93 -4.80 26.42
CA GLY A 129 6.06 -5.06 25.31
C GLY A 129 6.78 -5.64 24.10
N ARG A 130 6.09 -6.57 23.43
CA ARG A 130 6.42 -7.10 22.10
C ARG A 130 5.15 -7.22 21.31
N ILE A 131 5.12 -6.62 20.12
CA ILE A 131 4.01 -6.72 19.18
C ILE A 131 4.50 -7.12 17.80
N GLU A 132 3.68 -7.88 17.10
CA GLU A 132 3.96 -8.36 15.76
C GLU A 132 2.86 -7.92 14.80
N SER A 133 3.21 -7.63 13.55
CA SER A 133 2.19 -7.38 12.53
C SER A 133 1.32 -8.63 12.30
N THR A 134 0.02 -8.43 12.09
CA THR A 134 -0.90 -9.52 11.72
C THR A 134 -0.59 -10.07 10.34
N ARG A 135 -0.08 -9.23 9.44
CA ARG A 135 0.42 -9.61 8.13
C ARG A 135 1.82 -10.23 8.26
N ASP A 136 2.08 -11.23 7.43
CA ASP A 136 3.35 -11.94 7.31
C ASP A 136 3.78 -12.13 5.84
N ASP A 137 3.16 -11.37 4.96
CA ASP A 137 3.33 -11.44 3.51
C ASP A 137 4.13 -10.25 2.94
N PHE A 138 4.91 -9.54 3.75
CA PHE A 138 5.79 -8.47 3.28
C PHE A 138 6.98 -9.06 2.55
N GLN A 139 6.86 -9.21 1.24
CA GLN A 139 7.84 -9.85 0.38
C GLN A 139 8.31 -8.92 -0.72
N ALA A 140 9.63 -8.80 -0.92
CA ALA A 140 10.15 -8.16 -2.11
C ALA A 140 9.80 -9.00 -3.35
N PRO A 141 9.04 -8.48 -4.29
CA PRO A 141 8.64 -9.26 -5.46
C PRO A 141 9.84 -9.49 -6.40
N ALA A 142 9.83 -10.64 -7.08
CA ALA A 142 10.81 -10.87 -8.13
C ALA A 142 10.69 -9.77 -9.21
N GLY A 143 11.82 -9.17 -9.61
CA GLY A 143 11.85 -8.03 -10.52
C GLY A 143 11.56 -6.68 -9.86
N GLY A 144 11.46 -6.63 -8.54
CA GLY A 144 11.15 -5.42 -7.78
C GLY A 144 11.91 -5.25 -6.49
N LYS A 145 11.42 -4.36 -5.64
CA LYS A 145 12.00 -4.05 -4.33
C LYS A 145 10.93 -3.96 -3.27
N LEU A 146 11.31 -4.22 -2.04
CA LEU A 146 10.55 -3.94 -0.83
C LEU A 146 11.35 -3.02 0.07
N GLU A 147 10.71 -2.00 0.63
CA GLU A 147 11.25 -1.21 1.73
C GLU A 147 10.37 -1.41 2.96
N MET A 148 10.96 -1.78 4.09
CA MET A 148 10.35 -1.70 5.41
C MET A 148 11.02 -0.56 6.17
N THR A 149 10.25 0.38 6.71
CA THR A 149 10.77 1.59 7.36
C THR A 149 9.92 1.99 8.57
N ALA A 150 10.58 2.51 9.61
CA ALA A 150 9.90 3.09 10.76
C ALA A 150 10.63 4.33 11.28
N SER A 151 9.87 5.27 11.85
CA SER A 151 10.39 6.44 12.56
C SER A 151 10.39 6.15 14.05
N ILE A 152 11.57 6.09 14.68
CA ILE A 152 11.72 5.61 16.05
C ILE A 152 12.58 6.57 16.86
N GLN A 153 12.16 6.85 18.09
CA GLN A 153 12.97 7.42 19.15
C GLN A 153 13.31 6.31 20.15
N GLN A 154 14.61 6.07 20.34
CA GLN A 154 15.10 5.04 21.26
C GLN A 154 14.88 5.43 22.74
N PRO A 155 14.87 4.46 23.67
CA PRO A 155 14.79 4.73 25.10
C PRO A 155 15.94 5.62 25.58
N ASN A 156 15.63 6.59 26.47
CA ASN A 156 16.61 7.49 27.07
C ASN A 156 16.61 7.39 28.61
N PRO A 157 17.01 6.27 29.19
CA PRO A 157 17.09 6.12 30.65
C PRO A 157 18.36 6.76 31.22
N ALA A 158 18.29 7.23 32.47
CA ALA A 158 19.47 7.76 33.17
C ALA A 158 20.57 6.68 33.38
N ASN A 159 20.18 5.42 33.50
CA ASN A 159 21.05 4.24 33.45
C ASN A 159 20.37 3.16 32.60
N GLY A 160 20.93 2.90 31.44
CA GLY A 160 20.33 2.06 30.39
C GLY A 160 20.81 0.62 30.38
N LEU A 161 21.67 0.19 31.30
CA LEU A 161 22.19 -1.18 31.30
C LEU A 161 21.07 -2.21 31.24
N GLY A 162 21.03 -2.97 30.16
CA GLY A 162 20.05 -4.01 29.91
C GLY A 162 18.86 -3.59 29.04
N TYR A 163 18.67 -2.31 28.70
CA TYR A 163 17.69 -1.92 27.67
C TYR A 163 18.13 -2.46 26.31
N TRP A 164 17.18 -3.05 25.59
CA TRP A 164 17.41 -3.62 24.25
C TRP A 164 16.16 -3.40 23.40
N PRO A 165 15.97 -2.20 22.86
CA PRO A 165 14.91 -1.92 21.90
C PRO A 165 15.23 -2.52 20.52
N ALA A 166 14.22 -3.04 19.82
CA ALA A 166 14.37 -3.56 18.47
C ALA A 166 13.18 -3.21 17.55
N PHE A 167 13.53 -2.95 16.31
CA PHE A 167 12.66 -2.92 15.14
C PHE A 167 13.22 -3.89 14.12
N TRP A 168 12.53 -4.97 13.91
CA TRP A 168 13.01 -6.11 13.14
C TRP A 168 11.89 -6.86 12.43
N ALA A 169 12.24 -7.83 11.60
CA ALA A 169 11.30 -8.67 10.89
C ALA A 169 11.76 -10.11 10.86
N LEU A 170 10.82 -11.05 11.04
CA LEU A 170 11.05 -12.48 10.89
C LEU A 170 10.39 -13.01 9.63
N GLY A 171 11.05 -13.98 9.00
CA GLY A 171 10.49 -14.70 7.87
C GLY A 171 9.20 -15.45 8.22
N SER A 172 8.19 -15.32 7.36
CA SER A 172 6.88 -15.99 7.54
C SER A 172 6.95 -17.51 7.76
N PRO A 173 7.96 -18.26 7.27
CA PRO A 173 8.11 -19.67 7.59
C PRO A 173 8.19 -19.96 9.10
N MET A 174 8.65 -18.99 9.92
CA MET A 174 8.67 -19.15 11.38
C MET A 174 7.29 -19.42 11.99
N ARG A 175 6.23 -18.88 11.39
CA ARG A 175 4.82 -19.11 11.82
C ARG A 175 4.29 -20.49 11.45
N THR A 176 4.94 -21.19 10.53
CA THR A 176 4.50 -22.48 10.00
C THR A 176 5.48 -23.63 10.28
N GLY A 177 6.43 -23.42 11.19
CA GLY A 177 7.38 -24.44 11.62
C GLY A 177 8.75 -24.38 10.94
N GLY A 178 9.07 -23.30 10.26
CA GLY A 178 10.41 -22.99 9.77
C GLY A 178 11.40 -22.81 10.92
N GLY A 179 12.68 -23.00 10.65
CA GLY A 179 13.76 -22.93 11.64
C GLY A 179 14.57 -21.64 11.55
N TRP A 180 14.86 -21.05 12.70
CA TRP A 180 15.83 -19.97 12.84
C TRP A 180 17.27 -20.53 12.76
N PRO A 181 18.25 -19.81 12.13
CA PRO A 181 18.12 -18.55 11.41
C PRO A 181 17.79 -18.70 9.91
N ALA A 182 17.62 -19.93 9.42
CA ALA A 182 17.42 -20.19 7.99
C ALA A 182 16.18 -19.48 7.39
N SER A 183 15.14 -19.27 8.20
CA SER A 183 13.93 -18.53 7.79
C SER A 183 14.14 -17.02 7.66
N GLY A 184 15.34 -16.53 7.90
CA GLY A 184 15.68 -15.11 7.85
C GLY A 184 15.13 -14.28 9.01
N GLU A 185 16.00 -13.45 9.57
CA GLU A 185 15.67 -12.37 10.51
C GLU A 185 16.40 -11.13 10.06
N ILE A 186 15.71 -10.01 10.02
CA ILE A 186 16.22 -8.73 9.54
C ILE A 186 16.05 -7.71 10.66
N ASP A 187 17.16 -7.32 11.28
CA ASP A 187 17.16 -6.33 12.35
C ASP A 187 17.48 -4.96 11.74
N MET A 188 16.45 -4.14 11.57
CA MET A 188 16.59 -2.81 11.00
C MET A 188 17.11 -1.81 12.03
N MET A 189 16.85 -2.05 13.31
CA MET A 189 17.38 -1.25 14.42
C MET A 189 17.42 -2.09 15.69
N GLU A 190 18.59 -2.22 16.27
CA GLU A 190 18.77 -2.65 17.66
C GLU A 190 19.71 -1.69 18.36
N ASP A 191 19.38 -1.28 19.58
CA ASP A 191 20.29 -0.62 20.50
C ASP A 191 20.39 -1.42 21.80
N VAL A 192 21.48 -1.31 22.50
CA VAL A 192 21.69 -2.01 23.75
C VAL A 192 22.27 -1.09 24.82
N ASN A 193 21.86 -1.32 26.09
CA ASN A 193 22.40 -0.64 27.25
C ASN A 193 22.18 0.89 27.27
N GLY A 194 21.25 1.40 26.44
CA GLY A 194 20.99 2.82 26.30
C GLY A 194 22.16 3.59 25.67
N LEU A 195 22.87 2.97 24.76
CA LEU A 195 23.85 3.63 23.92
C LEU A 195 23.15 4.54 22.91
N ASN A 196 23.83 5.57 22.43
CA ASN A 196 23.32 6.42 21.36
C ASN A 196 23.78 5.90 19.99
N GLU A 197 23.46 4.65 19.71
CA GLU A 197 23.92 3.87 18.57
C GLU A 197 22.80 2.95 18.08
N ALA A 198 23.00 2.32 16.93
CA ALA A 198 22.15 1.23 16.45
C ALA A 198 22.98 0.19 15.71
N SER A 199 22.61 -1.09 15.81
CA SER A 199 23.08 -2.16 14.94
C SER A 199 22.02 -2.57 13.94
N GLN A 200 22.47 -3.17 12.84
CA GLN A 200 21.63 -3.66 11.74
C GLN A 200 22.18 -5.02 11.30
N THR A 201 21.34 -6.03 11.23
CA THR A 201 21.80 -7.41 11.05
C THR A 201 20.87 -8.20 10.12
N LEU A 202 21.43 -9.08 9.30
CA LEU A 202 20.71 -10.18 8.69
C LEU A 202 21.17 -11.48 9.35
N HIS A 203 20.25 -12.22 9.97
CA HIS A 203 20.50 -13.58 10.43
C HIS A 203 20.02 -14.58 9.37
N ASP A 204 20.94 -15.43 8.92
CA ASP A 204 20.72 -16.42 7.87
C ASP A 204 21.45 -17.74 8.18
N ALA A 205 21.21 -18.78 7.37
CA ALA A 205 21.85 -20.08 7.54
C ALA A 205 23.38 -20.08 7.33
N ALA A 206 23.95 -19.05 6.72
CA ALA A 206 25.38 -18.88 6.50
C ALA A 206 26.08 -18.17 7.67
N ASN A 207 25.32 -17.70 8.68
CA ASN A 207 25.80 -16.85 9.79
C ASN A 207 26.53 -15.60 9.27
N SER A 208 25.86 -14.86 8.42
CA SER A 208 26.37 -13.59 7.92
C SER A 208 26.71 -12.65 9.07
N PRO A 209 27.84 -11.95 9.03
CA PRO A 209 28.23 -11.06 10.12
C PRO A 209 27.25 -9.89 10.21
N GLY A 210 26.74 -9.62 11.41
CA GLY A 210 25.96 -8.41 11.70
C GLY A 210 26.83 -7.16 11.52
N HIS A 211 26.16 -6.04 11.26
CA HIS A 211 26.82 -4.74 11.21
C HIS A 211 27.10 -4.26 12.65
N PRO A 212 28.31 -3.74 12.94
CA PRO A 212 28.61 -3.21 14.26
C PRO A 212 27.70 -2.02 14.59
N LEU A 213 27.60 -1.71 15.90
CA LEU A 213 26.93 -0.51 16.37
C LEU A 213 27.47 0.73 15.68
N ILE A 214 26.57 1.54 15.13
CA ILE A 214 26.86 2.80 14.46
C ILE A 214 26.23 3.95 15.24
N ALA A 215 26.99 5.04 15.38
CA ALA A 215 26.48 6.23 16.06
C ALA A 215 25.36 6.89 15.27
N CYS A 216 24.37 7.40 16.00
CA CYS A 216 23.27 8.14 15.37
C CYS A 216 23.78 9.36 14.60
N PRO A 217 23.27 9.63 13.38
CA PRO A 217 23.79 10.66 12.50
C PRO A 217 23.53 12.07 13.03
N GLY A 218 24.47 12.98 12.76
CA GLY A 218 24.35 14.43 13.02
C GLY A 218 25.03 14.91 14.30
N ALA A 219 25.78 16.01 14.19
CA ALA A 219 26.39 16.68 15.33
C ALA A 219 25.30 17.28 16.24
N GLY A 220 25.10 16.68 17.43
CA GLY A 220 24.10 17.10 18.42
C GLY A 220 22.73 16.44 18.28
N SER A 221 22.52 15.54 17.34
CA SER A 221 21.36 14.65 17.33
C SER A 221 21.63 13.38 18.13
N SER A 222 20.57 12.79 18.66
CA SER A 222 20.64 11.55 19.43
C SER A 222 19.41 10.72 19.12
N CYS A 223 19.60 9.45 18.79
CA CYS A 223 18.53 8.49 18.62
C CYS A 223 17.60 8.41 19.84
N GLN A 224 18.08 8.83 21.00
CA GLN A 224 17.34 8.85 22.26
C GLN A 224 16.51 10.13 22.48
N THR A 225 16.84 11.25 21.80
CA THR A 225 16.16 12.55 22.00
C THR A 225 15.43 13.05 20.76
N GLY A 226 15.58 12.38 19.64
CA GLY A 226 14.90 12.65 18.37
C GLY A 226 14.41 11.37 17.71
N TYR A 227 13.49 11.52 16.76
CA TYR A 227 13.09 10.43 15.89
C TYR A 227 14.06 10.31 14.74
N HIS A 228 14.46 9.09 14.44
CA HIS A 228 15.26 8.71 13.29
C HIS A 228 14.53 7.65 12.48
N THR A 229 14.76 7.61 11.17
CA THR A 229 14.20 6.57 10.31
C THR A 229 15.18 5.43 10.16
N TYR A 230 14.71 4.22 10.39
CA TYR A 230 15.45 2.99 10.18
C TYR A 230 14.74 2.20 9.10
N SER A 231 15.49 1.78 8.08
CA SER A 231 14.91 1.11 6.92
C SER A 231 15.76 -0.05 6.43
N VAL A 232 15.11 -1.00 5.80
CA VAL A 232 15.75 -1.99 4.93
C VAL A 232 15.13 -1.91 3.54
N ILE A 233 15.94 -1.96 2.50
CA ILE A 233 15.50 -2.12 1.12
C ILE A 233 16.02 -3.47 0.62
N ILE A 234 15.12 -4.38 0.30
CA ILE A 234 15.42 -5.66 -0.35
C ILE A 234 15.23 -5.44 -1.85
N ASP A 235 16.29 -5.61 -2.63
CA ASP A 235 16.32 -5.41 -4.08
C ASP A 235 16.40 -6.76 -4.80
N ARG A 236 15.32 -7.15 -5.45
CA ARG A 236 15.16 -8.33 -6.28
C ARG A 236 14.91 -7.96 -7.75
N THR A 237 15.28 -6.75 -8.17
CA THR A 237 15.14 -6.32 -9.57
C THR A 237 15.94 -7.21 -10.54
N ASN A 238 17.00 -7.82 -10.04
CA ASN A 238 17.76 -8.88 -10.72
C ASN A 238 17.84 -10.11 -9.83
N THR A 239 16.98 -11.09 -10.04
CA THR A 239 16.91 -12.32 -9.24
C THR A 239 18.12 -13.25 -9.37
N ALA A 240 19.09 -12.92 -10.21
CA ALA A 240 20.38 -13.61 -10.27
C ALA A 240 21.51 -12.88 -9.50
N ALA A 241 21.19 -11.72 -8.89
CA ALA A 241 22.13 -10.90 -8.12
C ALA A 241 21.34 -9.97 -7.18
N GLU A 242 20.67 -10.54 -6.22
CA GLU A 242 19.86 -9.82 -5.24
C GLU A 242 20.71 -9.12 -4.18
N SER A 243 20.15 -8.12 -3.53
CA SER A 243 20.83 -7.39 -2.47
C SER A 243 19.84 -6.82 -1.43
N MET A 244 20.39 -6.48 -0.27
CA MET A 244 19.69 -5.81 0.81
C MET A 244 20.52 -4.61 1.25
N GLN A 245 19.87 -3.48 1.48
CA GLN A 245 20.50 -2.27 2.02
C GLN A 245 19.82 -1.88 3.31
N PHE A 246 20.61 -1.64 4.34
CA PHE A 246 20.15 -1.03 5.58
C PHE A 246 20.44 0.47 5.56
N LEU A 247 19.47 1.25 6.03
CA LEU A 247 19.54 2.71 5.99
C LEU A 247 19.19 3.30 7.36
N MET A 248 19.86 4.40 7.69
CA MET A 248 19.50 5.29 8.79
C MET A 248 19.34 6.72 8.24
N ASP A 249 18.17 7.35 8.47
CA ASP A 249 17.81 8.67 7.92
C ASP A 249 18.04 8.78 6.39
N GLY A 250 17.73 7.71 5.67
CA GLY A 250 17.91 7.63 4.22
C GLY A 250 19.35 7.45 3.75
N THR A 251 20.33 7.39 4.65
CA THR A 251 21.72 7.08 4.33
C THR A 251 21.95 5.57 4.38
N VAL A 252 22.51 4.99 3.32
CA VAL A 252 22.88 3.58 3.29
C VAL A 252 24.08 3.35 4.20
N GLU A 253 23.90 2.55 5.24
CA GLU A 253 24.95 2.19 6.20
C GLU A 253 25.68 0.91 5.80
N THR A 254 24.93 -0.07 5.28
CA THR A 254 25.52 -1.32 4.79
C THR A 254 24.71 -1.91 3.64
N THR A 255 25.39 -2.72 2.84
CA THR A 255 24.79 -3.51 1.76
C THR A 255 25.22 -4.95 1.89
N ILE A 256 24.27 -5.88 1.94
CA ILE A 256 24.48 -7.32 1.90
C ILE A 256 24.03 -7.81 0.53
N THR A 257 24.80 -8.68 -0.10
CA THR A 257 24.47 -9.24 -1.42
C THR A 257 24.26 -10.74 -1.35
N GLU A 258 23.40 -11.27 -2.21
CA GLU A 258 23.23 -12.71 -2.38
C GLU A 258 24.58 -13.43 -2.59
N ALA A 259 25.46 -12.82 -3.37
CA ALA A 259 26.82 -13.37 -3.61
C ALA A 259 27.67 -13.47 -2.34
N SER A 260 27.47 -12.57 -1.35
CA SER A 260 28.22 -12.59 -0.09
C SER A 260 27.69 -13.61 0.90
N VAL A 261 26.39 -13.91 0.86
CA VAL A 261 25.69 -14.90 1.71
C VAL A 261 25.74 -16.29 1.10
N GLY A 262 25.65 -16.37 -0.22
CA GLY A 262 25.49 -17.58 -1.00
C GLY A 262 24.02 -17.86 -1.32
N THR A 263 23.75 -18.19 -2.59
CA THR A 263 22.40 -18.27 -3.16
C THR A 263 21.43 -19.11 -2.32
N THR A 264 21.84 -20.29 -1.84
CA THR A 264 20.93 -21.18 -1.08
C THR A 264 20.53 -20.56 0.26
N ALA A 265 21.47 -20.00 1.03
CA ALA A 265 21.17 -19.38 2.32
C ALA A 265 20.36 -18.08 2.13
N TRP A 266 20.70 -17.28 1.09
CA TRP A 266 19.96 -16.08 0.73
C TRP A 266 18.51 -16.39 0.38
N GLN A 267 18.25 -17.34 -0.53
CA GLN A 267 16.91 -17.69 -0.94
C GLN A 267 16.07 -18.22 0.22
N GLN A 268 16.68 -19.00 1.11
CA GLN A 268 16.00 -19.46 2.32
C GLN A 268 15.63 -18.34 3.26
N ALA A 269 16.47 -17.30 3.37
CA ALA A 269 16.29 -16.20 4.28
C ALA A 269 15.42 -15.06 3.70
N ILE A 270 15.34 -14.88 2.36
CA ILE A 270 14.81 -13.66 1.74
C ILE A 270 13.63 -13.92 0.79
N ASP A 271 13.54 -15.10 0.14
CA ASP A 271 12.59 -15.34 -0.95
C ASP A 271 11.17 -15.70 -0.46
N HIS A 272 10.71 -15.08 0.61
CA HIS A 272 9.40 -15.29 1.20
C HIS A 272 8.89 -14.02 1.89
N GLY A 273 7.70 -14.06 2.45
CA GLY A 273 7.12 -12.96 3.23
C GLY A 273 7.77 -12.79 4.60
N PHE A 274 7.64 -11.61 5.15
CA PHE A 274 8.09 -11.23 6.50
C PHE A 274 6.92 -10.68 7.32
N PHE A 275 7.04 -10.75 8.63
CA PHE A 275 6.24 -9.99 9.58
C PHE A 275 7.11 -9.08 10.42
N ILE A 276 6.61 -7.89 10.72
CA ILE A 276 7.33 -6.84 11.44
C ILE A 276 7.11 -7.01 12.94
N ILE A 277 8.17 -6.78 13.71
CA ILE A 277 8.17 -6.85 15.17
C ILE A 277 8.73 -5.57 15.76
N PHE A 278 8.07 -5.07 16.80
CA PHE A 278 8.59 -4.07 17.71
C PHE A 278 8.63 -4.66 19.11
N ASP A 279 9.78 -4.60 19.74
CA ASP A 279 9.89 -4.96 21.15
C ASP A 279 10.89 -4.09 21.90
N LEU A 280 10.79 -4.15 23.22
CA LEU A 280 11.73 -3.54 24.13
C LEU A 280 12.15 -4.61 25.14
N ALA A 281 13.15 -5.38 24.78
CA ALA A 281 13.71 -6.43 25.65
C ALA A 281 14.56 -5.84 26.79
N MET A 282 14.76 -6.65 27.83
CA MET A 282 15.54 -6.29 29.00
C MET A 282 16.55 -7.39 29.37
N GLY A 283 17.84 -7.03 29.38
CA GLY A 283 18.92 -7.99 29.62
C GLY A 283 19.16 -8.90 28.44
N GLY A 284 19.76 -10.05 28.67
CA GLY A 284 20.05 -11.03 27.63
C GLY A 284 21.48 -11.00 27.10
N ASN A 285 21.74 -11.89 26.13
CA ASN A 285 23.09 -12.15 25.66
C ASN A 285 23.76 -10.94 25.00
N TYR A 286 22.97 -10.17 24.23
CA TYR A 286 23.53 -9.04 23.48
C TYR A 286 23.93 -7.86 24.41
N PRO A 287 23.04 -7.32 25.25
CA PRO A 287 23.45 -6.30 26.24
C PRO A 287 24.58 -6.76 27.15
N ASN A 288 24.54 -8.03 27.62
CA ASN A 288 25.55 -8.62 28.48
C ASN A 288 26.92 -8.73 27.78
N GLY A 289 26.90 -9.08 26.50
CA GLY A 289 28.11 -9.17 25.67
C GLY A 289 28.78 -7.81 25.47
N ILE A 290 28.00 -6.77 25.19
CA ILE A 290 28.51 -5.41 24.95
C ILE A 290 29.11 -4.79 26.23
N CYS A 291 28.46 -4.93 27.38
CA CYS A 291 28.98 -4.38 28.63
C CYS A 291 29.99 -5.32 29.34
N ASN A 292 30.11 -6.56 28.89
CA ASN A 292 30.80 -7.64 29.59
C ASN A 292 30.35 -7.74 31.07
N CYS A 293 29.04 -7.67 31.27
CA CYS A 293 28.38 -7.67 32.57
C CYS A 293 27.04 -8.43 32.51
N THR A 294 26.38 -8.62 33.67
CA THR A 294 25.01 -9.18 33.70
C THR A 294 24.01 -8.04 33.85
N THR A 295 23.03 -8.01 32.94
CA THR A 295 22.00 -6.97 32.90
C THR A 295 20.58 -7.59 32.92
N PRO A 296 19.55 -6.81 33.31
CA PRO A 296 19.62 -5.49 33.93
C PRO A 296 20.22 -5.55 35.35
N THR A 297 20.76 -4.44 35.83
CA THR A 297 21.30 -4.34 37.20
C THR A 297 20.28 -3.71 38.16
N SER A 298 20.57 -3.72 39.47
CA SER A 298 19.74 -3.01 40.46
C SER A 298 19.74 -1.50 40.25
N ALA A 299 20.69 -0.95 39.52
CA ALA A 299 20.80 0.47 39.20
C ALA A 299 20.10 0.82 37.84
N THR A 300 19.68 -0.15 37.07
CA THR A 300 18.99 0.11 35.78
C THR A 300 17.71 0.89 36.01
N THR A 301 17.57 2.02 35.32
CA THR A 301 16.42 2.92 35.48
C THR A 301 15.17 2.30 34.87
N SER A 302 14.10 2.20 35.68
CA SER A 302 12.79 1.73 35.23
C SER A 302 11.99 2.83 34.54
N GLY A 303 11.18 2.46 33.54
CA GLY A 303 10.14 3.31 32.98
C GLY A 303 10.55 4.10 31.73
N ALA A 304 11.74 3.85 31.15
CA ALA A 304 12.06 4.37 29.83
C ALA A 304 11.32 3.58 28.74
N SER A 305 11.14 4.21 27.60
CA SER A 305 10.34 3.66 26.51
C SER A 305 10.96 3.93 25.14
N MET A 306 10.74 3.01 24.22
CA MET A 306 10.85 3.23 22.79
C MET A 306 9.56 3.86 22.28
N SER A 307 9.64 4.83 21.37
CA SER A 307 8.49 5.50 20.75
C SER A 307 8.57 5.38 19.24
N VAL A 308 7.48 4.93 18.60
CA VAL A 308 7.40 4.75 17.15
C VAL A 308 6.38 5.72 16.58
N GLY A 309 6.80 6.63 15.69
CA GLY A 309 5.96 7.65 15.07
C GLY A 309 5.15 7.09 13.89
N TYR A 310 5.76 6.28 13.08
CA TYR A 310 5.09 5.52 12.02
C TYR A 310 5.89 4.28 11.65
N VAL A 311 5.21 3.36 11.00
CA VAL A 311 5.82 2.26 10.24
C VAL A 311 5.18 2.21 8.86
N ALA A 312 5.97 1.89 7.85
CA ALA A 312 5.48 1.71 6.48
C ALA A 312 6.22 0.58 5.77
N VAL A 313 5.51 -0.03 4.84
CA VAL A 313 6.09 -0.95 3.86
C VAL A 313 5.74 -0.44 2.47
N TYR A 314 6.75 -0.28 1.65
CA TYR A 314 6.63 0.17 0.26
C TYR A 314 7.16 -0.90 -0.68
N GLU A 315 6.54 -1.00 -1.85
CA GLU A 315 7.01 -1.86 -2.95
C GLU A 315 7.30 -1.04 -4.19
N GLN A 316 8.36 -1.40 -4.91
CA GLN A 316 8.71 -0.84 -6.22
C GLN A 316 8.88 -1.96 -7.23
N GLY A 317 8.34 -1.79 -8.41
CA GLY A 317 8.64 -2.57 -9.61
C GLY A 317 8.08 -3.99 -9.61
N GLY A 318 8.09 -4.70 -8.52
CA GLY A 318 7.33 -5.90 -8.37
C GLY A 318 5.88 -5.50 -8.13
N ASN A 319 4.98 -6.06 -8.84
CA ASN A 319 3.59 -5.68 -8.74
C ASN A 319 3.05 -5.86 -7.33
N SER A 320 2.35 -4.82 -6.88
CA SER A 320 1.31 -4.95 -5.83
C SER A 320 0.66 -6.33 -5.91
N THR A 321 0.48 -7.01 -4.76
CA THR A 321 -0.40 -8.18 -4.70
C THR A 321 -1.59 -7.89 -5.58
N PRO A 322 -1.83 -8.68 -6.64
CA PRO A 322 -2.87 -8.33 -7.60
C PRO A 322 -4.20 -8.16 -6.87
N THR A 323 -4.63 -6.91 -6.71
CA THR A 323 -5.83 -6.53 -5.95
C THR A 323 -7.12 -6.76 -6.75
N GLY A 324 -6.99 -7.39 -7.90
CA GLY A 324 -8.11 -7.71 -8.76
C GLY A 324 -9.14 -8.61 -8.07
N THR A 325 -10.41 -8.39 -8.41
CA THR A 325 -11.50 -9.28 -8.01
C THR A 325 -11.77 -10.27 -9.16
N ALA A 326 -11.94 -11.55 -8.84
CA ALA A 326 -12.33 -12.55 -9.84
C ALA A 326 -13.67 -12.17 -10.47
N THR A 327 -13.72 -12.09 -11.80
CA THR A 327 -14.94 -11.75 -12.55
C THR A 327 -15.78 -12.99 -12.88
N ALA A 328 -15.13 -14.16 -12.94
CA ALA A 328 -15.73 -15.45 -13.20
C ALA A 328 -14.78 -16.55 -12.70
N THR A 329 -15.26 -17.78 -12.58
CA THR A 329 -14.42 -18.96 -12.38
C THR A 329 -14.96 -20.11 -13.20
N GLY A 330 -14.09 -20.79 -13.95
CA GLY A 330 -14.47 -21.92 -14.77
C GLY A 330 -13.43 -22.28 -15.83
N ALA A 331 -13.80 -23.10 -16.77
CA ALA A 331 -12.93 -23.52 -17.85
C ALA A 331 -12.68 -22.39 -18.85
N VAL A 332 -11.42 -22.17 -19.22
CA VAL A 332 -11.02 -21.43 -20.41
C VAL A 332 -10.84 -22.45 -21.53
N THR A 333 -11.57 -22.30 -22.65
CA THR A 333 -11.54 -23.30 -23.72
C THR A 333 -10.95 -22.72 -25.01
N GLY A 334 -10.05 -23.48 -25.63
CA GLY A 334 -9.40 -23.17 -26.87
C GLY A 334 -9.92 -24.00 -28.04
N ILE A 335 -9.05 -24.20 -29.02
CA ILE A 335 -9.32 -25.03 -30.22
C ILE A 335 -9.74 -26.45 -29.85
N SER A 336 -10.62 -27.03 -30.63
CA SER A 336 -11.14 -28.39 -30.42
C SER A 336 -11.88 -28.61 -29.11
N GLY A 337 -12.25 -27.54 -28.39
CA GLY A 337 -12.92 -27.60 -27.09
C GLY A 337 -12.02 -28.11 -25.95
N LEU A 338 -10.70 -28.07 -26.13
CA LEU A 338 -9.75 -28.37 -25.06
C LEU A 338 -9.70 -27.24 -24.05
N CYS A 339 -9.49 -27.60 -22.77
CA CYS A 339 -9.39 -26.69 -21.64
C CYS A 339 -7.93 -26.26 -21.40
N LEU A 340 -7.72 -24.97 -21.17
CA LEU A 340 -6.49 -24.44 -20.57
C LEU A 340 -6.24 -25.14 -19.24
N ALA A 341 -5.05 -25.68 -19.04
CA ALA A 341 -4.74 -26.52 -17.90
C ALA A 341 -3.36 -26.23 -17.31
N ASN A 342 -3.34 -25.96 -16.02
CA ASN A 342 -2.14 -26.09 -15.20
C ASN A 342 -1.85 -27.60 -15.11
N GLN A 343 -0.78 -28.07 -15.77
CA GLN A 343 -0.54 -29.51 -15.98
C GLN A 343 -0.40 -30.23 -14.64
N ASN A 344 -1.09 -31.36 -14.52
CA ASN A 344 -1.17 -32.17 -13.29
C ASN A 344 -1.69 -31.40 -12.05
N SER A 345 -2.24 -30.21 -12.24
CA SER A 345 -2.73 -29.33 -11.15
C SER A 345 -1.66 -29.07 -10.07
N LEU A 346 -0.41 -28.86 -10.47
CA LEU A 346 0.72 -28.61 -9.56
C LEU A 346 0.90 -27.12 -9.32
N ASN A 347 0.98 -26.70 -8.06
CA ASN A 347 1.22 -25.32 -7.64
C ASN A 347 2.73 -25.07 -7.43
N THR A 348 3.52 -25.47 -8.41
CA THR A 348 4.98 -25.30 -8.38
C THR A 348 5.36 -24.22 -9.39
N PRO A 349 6.12 -23.18 -9.01
CA PRO A 349 6.61 -22.17 -9.93
C PRO A 349 7.29 -22.78 -11.14
N GLY A 350 6.94 -22.30 -12.35
CA GLY A 350 7.44 -22.86 -13.60
C GLY A 350 6.67 -24.09 -14.12
N ASN A 351 5.57 -24.50 -13.45
CA ASN A 351 4.78 -25.63 -13.93
C ASN A 351 4.15 -25.31 -15.29
N PRO A 352 4.33 -26.17 -16.31
CA PRO A 352 3.84 -25.90 -17.65
C PRO A 352 2.32 -25.68 -17.71
N ILE A 353 1.90 -24.67 -18.44
CA ILE A 353 0.52 -24.52 -18.88
C ILE A 353 0.36 -25.11 -20.27
N GLY A 354 -0.71 -25.87 -20.44
CA GLY A 354 -1.03 -26.54 -21.70
C GLY A 354 -2.53 -26.65 -21.90
N VAL A 355 -2.93 -27.51 -22.83
CA VAL A 355 -4.34 -27.86 -23.04
C VAL A 355 -4.60 -29.33 -22.73
N ALA A 356 -5.79 -29.62 -22.22
CA ALA A 356 -6.24 -30.97 -21.90
C ALA A 356 -7.74 -31.12 -22.13
N GLY A 357 -8.21 -32.37 -22.25
CA GLY A 357 -9.65 -32.64 -22.23
C GLY A 357 -10.31 -32.04 -20.98
N CYS A 358 -11.41 -31.34 -21.14
CA CYS A 358 -12.11 -30.68 -20.02
C CYS A 358 -12.70 -31.74 -19.07
N ASN A 359 -12.20 -31.79 -17.85
CA ASN A 359 -12.60 -32.74 -16.82
C ASN A 359 -12.98 -32.09 -15.47
N GLY A 360 -12.93 -30.74 -15.42
CA GLY A 360 -13.25 -29.98 -14.21
C GLY A 360 -12.18 -30.03 -13.11
N ALA A 361 -10.97 -30.52 -13.40
CA ALA A 361 -9.86 -30.53 -12.45
C ALA A 361 -9.52 -29.10 -11.97
N ALA A 362 -8.95 -29.00 -10.76
CA ALA A 362 -8.60 -27.72 -10.14
C ALA A 362 -7.72 -26.85 -11.06
N GLY A 363 -6.73 -27.43 -11.74
CA GLY A 363 -5.86 -26.75 -12.70
C GLY A 363 -6.55 -26.29 -14.00
N GLN A 364 -7.84 -26.63 -14.19
CA GLN A 364 -8.68 -26.15 -15.31
C GLN A 364 -9.71 -25.11 -14.88
N GLN A 365 -9.74 -24.74 -13.58
CA GLN A 365 -10.61 -23.72 -13.04
C GLN A 365 -9.87 -22.39 -13.03
N TRP A 366 -10.08 -21.60 -14.05
CA TRP A 366 -9.44 -20.31 -14.24
C TRP A 366 -10.37 -19.15 -13.88
N SER A 367 -9.81 -18.13 -13.30
CA SER A 367 -10.53 -16.90 -12.95
C SER A 367 -9.84 -15.71 -13.60
N PRO A 368 -10.48 -15.02 -14.56
CA PRO A 368 -10.05 -13.68 -14.97
C PRO A 368 -10.27 -12.70 -13.83
N TYR A 369 -9.29 -11.85 -13.58
CA TYR A 369 -9.35 -10.81 -12.55
C TYR A 369 -9.41 -9.41 -13.15
N THR A 370 -9.96 -8.45 -12.39
CA THR A 370 -10.10 -7.06 -12.83
C THR A 370 -8.76 -6.33 -12.99
N ASP A 371 -7.68 -6.89 -12.49
CA ASP A 371 -6.30 -6.42 -12.68
C ASP A 371 -5.64 -6.94 -13.96
N GLY A 372 -6.38 -7.65 -14.81
CA GLY A 372 -5.89 -8.22 -16.06
C GLY A 372 -5.15 -9.55 -15.91
N THR A 373 -5.07 -10.12 -14.71
CA THR A 373 -4.47 -11.46 -14.54
C THR A 373 -5.48 -12.57 -14.79
N LEU A 374 -4.99 -13.73 -15.23
CA LEU A 374 -5.77 -14.97 -15.36
C LEU A 374 -5.21 -16.00 -14.39
N ARG A 375 -6.01 -16.39 -13.37
CA ARG A 375 -5.52 -17.18 -12.23
C ARG A 375 -6.16 -18.54 -12.11
N THR A 376 -5.39 -19.52 -11.66
CA THR A 376 -5.84 -20.83 -11.21
C THR A 376 -5.04 -21.28 -9.98
N GLN A 377 -5.69 -21.94 -9.03
CA GLN A 377 -5.04 -22.53 -7.86
C GLN A 377 -4.13 -21.56 -7.09
N GLY A 378 -4.50 -20.26 -7.01
CA GLY A 378 -3.76 -19.25 -6.29
C GLY A 378 -2.58 -18.61 -7.05
N GLY A 379 -2.24 -19.10 -8.26
CA GLY A 379 -1.21 -18.50 -9.11
C GLY A 379 -1.75 -17.98 -10.44
N CYS A 380 -0.90 -17.34 -11.21
CA CYS A 380 -1.19 -16.65 -12.46
C CYS A 380 -0.68 -17.41 -13.69
N LEU A 381 -1.36 -17.22 -14.83
CA LEU A 381 -0.81 -17.52 -16.13
C LEU A 381 0.33 -16.52 -16.40
N ASP A 382 1.53 -17.03 -16.59
CA ASP A 382 2.76 -16.24 -16.67
C ASP A 382 3.55 -16.55 -17.95
N VAL A 383 4.17 -15.52 -18.52
CA VAL A 383 5.12 -15.72 -19.65
C VAL A 383 6.50 -15.97 -19.07
N VAL A 384 7.05 -17.14 -19.33
CA VAL A 384 8.34 -17.61 -18.79
C VAL A 384 9.42 -16.53 -18.91
N SER A 385 10.01 -16.17 -17.76
CA SER A 385 11.08 -15.16 -17.66
C SER A 385 10.72 -13.79 -18.28
N ALA A 386 9.43 -13.44 -18.31
CA ALA A 386 8.92 -12.23 -18.94
C ALA A 386 9.38 -12.04 -20.40
N GLY A 387 9.59 -13.14 -21.13
CA GLY A 387 10.05 -13.13 -22.51
C GLY A 387 9.05 -12.43 -23.45
N THR A 388 9.55 -11.68 -24.42
CA THR A 388 8.75 -10.93 -25.40
C THR A 388 8.92 -11.43 -26.82
N THR A 389 9.54 -12.59 -27.02
CA THR A 389 9.76 -13.20 -28.34
C THR A 389 8.72 -14.28 -28.64
N SER A 390 8.32 -14.39 -29.91
CA SER A 390 7.43 -15.46 -30.41
C SER A 390 8.05 -16.83 -30.07
N GLY A 391 7.24 -17.76 -29.59
CA GLY A 391 7.64 -19.09 -29.14
C GLY A 391 8.06 -19.15 -27.67
N THR A 392 7.97 -18.04 -26.91
CA THR A 392 8.19 -18.08 -25.46
C THR A 392 7.05 -18.82 -24.78
N ASN A 393 7.37 -19.85 -24.02
CA ASN A 393 6.40 -20.67 -23.30
C ASN A 393 5.69 -19.89 -22.18
N VAL A 394 4.54 -20.41 -21.75
CA VAL A 394 3.84 -19.95 -20.53
C VAL A 394 3.84 -21.02 -19.45
N ASP A 395 3.75 -20.58 -18.22
CA ASP A 395 3.70 -21.46 -17.04
C ASP A 395 2.76 -20.96 -15.94
N TRP A 396 2.61 -21.75 -14.91
CA TRP A 396 1.99 -21.36 -13.67
C TRP A 396 3.06 -20.76 -12.76
N TYR A 397 2.83 -19.54 -12.30
CA TYR A 397 3.73 -18.87 -11.38
C TYR A 397 2.95 -18.16 -10.27
N PRO A 398 3.48 -18.02 -9.04
CA PRO A 398 2.86 -17.15 -8.05
C PRO A 398 2.56 -15.78 -8.64
N CYS A 399 1.37 -15.24 -8.35
CA CYS A 399 0.99 -13.93 -8.89
C CYS A 399 1.90 -12.87 -8.29
N ASN A 400 2.75 -12.32 -9.13
CA ASN A 400 3.73 -11.30 -8.79
C ASN A 400 3.45 -9.97 -9.50
N GLY A 401 2.34 -9.91 -10.29
CA GLY A 401 1.80 -8.75 -11.00
C GLY A 401 2.73 -8.13 -12.01
N THR A 402 3.79 -8.81 -12.42
CA THR A 402 4.61 -8.37 -13.56
C THR A 402 3.78 -8.29 -14.84
N ALA A 403 4.27 -7.54 -15.80
CA ALA A 403 3.64 -7.45 -17.12
C ALA A 403 3.55 -8.81 -17.85
N ALA A 404 4.37 -9.80 -17.44
CA ALA A 404 4.31 -11.19 -17.90
C ALA A 404 2.98 -11.88 -17.54
N GLN A 405 2.31 -11.44 -16.48
CA GLN A 405 1.05 -11.99 -15.97
C GLN A 405 -0.19 -11.19 -16.38
N SER A 406 0.00 -10.12 -17.14
CA SER A 406 -1.09 -9.30 -17.67
C SER A 406 -1.62 -9.85 -18.98
N TRP A 407 -2.93 -10.04 -19.06
CA TRP A 407 -3.60 -10.62 -20.21
C TRP A 407 -4.84 -9.82 -20.59
N ALA A 408 -4.93 -9.42 -21.85
CA ALA A 408 -6.07 -8.72 -22.42
C ALA A 408 -6.87 -9.67 -23.32
N HIS A 409 -8.07 -10.07 -22.90
CA HIS A 409 -8.98 -10.84 -23.76
C HIS A 409 -9.68 -9.89 -24.73
N GLN A 410 -9.37 -10.06 -26.03
CA GLN A 410 -9.86 -9.21 -27.10
C GLN A 410 -11.27 -9.62 -27.56
N SER A 411 -11.97 -8.71 -28.21
CA SER A 411 -13.32 -8.98 -28.79
C SER A 411 -13.33 -10.05 -29.86
N ASN A 412 -12.21 -10.28 -30.53
CA ASN A 412 -12.00 -11.38 -31.47
C ASN A 412 -11.61 -12.70 -30.79
N ARG A 413 -11.62 -12.74 -29.44
CA ARG A 413 -11.29 -13.89 -28.59
C ARG A 413 -9.79 -14.21 -28.47
N GLU A 414 -8.89 -13.41 -29.01
CA GLU A 414 -7.47 -13.54 -28.72
C GLU A 414 -7.18 -13.14 -27.27
N LEU A 415 -6.23 -13.84 -26.62
CA LEU A 415 -5.73 -13.51 -25.31
C LEU A 415 -4.30 -12.97 -25.47
N VAL A 416 -4.17 -11.64 -25.40
CA VAL A 416 -2.93 -10.93 -25.71
C VAL A 416 -2.18 -10.61 -24.43
N ASN A 417 -0.87 -10.85 -24.39
CA ASN A 417 0.00 -10.29 -23.37
C ASN A 417 0.43 -8.87 -23.82
N PRO A 418 -0.01 -7.78 -23.13
CA PRO A 418 0.24 -6.42 -23.61
C PRO A 418 1.72 -6.02 -23.63
N ALA A 419 2.57 -6.65 -22.78
CA ALA A 419 3.99 -6.33 -22.73
C ALA A 419 4.76 -6.80 -23.97
N SER A 420 4.39 -7.95 -24.51
CA SER A 420 4.98 -8.49 -25.73
C SER A 420 4.20 -8.12 -27.00
N GLY A 421 2.90 -7.79 -26.86
CA GLY A 421 1.98 -7.67 -27.98
C GLY A 421 1.65 -9.00 -28.66
N LEU A 422 2.01 -10.14 -28.06
CA LEU A 422 1.85 -11.48 -28.59
C LEU A 422 0.62 -12.17 -28.00
N CYS A 423 0.08 -13.16 -28.68
CA CYS A 423 -1.12 -13.92 -28.36
C CYS A 423 -0.80 -15.28 -27.75
N LEU A 424 -1.50 -15.65 -26.67
CA LEU A 424 -1.48 -17.02 -26.16
C LEU A 424 -1.89 -18.00 -27.26
N THR A 425 -1.02 -18.96 -27.54
CA THR A 425 -1.15 -19.87 -28.67
C THR A 425 -1.06 -21.32 -28.21
N ASP A 426 -1.93 -22.14 -28.76
CA ASP A 426 -1.86 -23.62 -28.69
C ASP A 426 -1.22 -24.15 -29.99
N PRO A 427 0.10 -24.33 -30.07
CA PRO A 427 0.78 -24.70 -31.30
C PRO A 427 0.45 -26.13 -31.74
N GLY A 428 0.01 -26.99 -30.84
CA GLY A 428 -0.21 -28.40 -31.09
C GLY A 428 -1.67 -28.82 -31.36
N GLY A 429 -2.64 -28.10 -30.78
CA GLY A 429 -4.06 -28.45 -30.83
C GLY A 429 -4.42 -29.81 -30.26
N ASN A 430 -3.54 -30.42 -29.45
CA ASN A 430 -3.68 -31.75 -28.88
C ASN A 430 -3.51 -31.74 -27.37
N THR A 431 -4.19 -32.63 -26.67
CA THR A 431 -4.04 -32.82 -25.24
C THR A 431 -2.56 -33.00 -24.83
N GLY A 432 -2.11 -32.19 -23.88
CA GLY A 432 -0.73 -32.19 -23.37
C GLY A 432 0.20 -31.22 -24.12
N ALA A 433 -0.26 -30.52 -25.16
CA ALA A 433 0.52 -29.47 -25.81
C ALA A 433 0.79 -28.35 -24.81
N ARG A 434 2.05 -27.92 -24.70
CA ARG A 434 2.45 -26.74 -23.94
C ARG A 434 2.15 -25.48 -24.75
N LEU A 435 1.64 -24.47 -24.09
CA LEU A 435 1.33 -23.21 -24.72
C LEU A 435 2.52 -22.26 -24.72
N ASP A 436 2.50 -21.35 -25.69
CA ASP A 436 3.46 -20.26 -25.85
C ASP A 436 2.75 -18.96 -26.27
N ILE A 437 3.52 -17.91 -26.45
CA ILE A 437 3.06 -16.64 -27.03
C ILE A 437 3.61 -16.50 -28.45
N GLU A 438 2.73 -16.15 -29.39
CA GLU A 438 3.10 -15.94 -30.79
C GLU A 438 2.46 -14.69 -31.39
N THR A 439 2.94 -14.26 -32.57
CA THR A 439 2.32 -13.15 -33.30
C THR A 439 0.82 -13.39 -33.45
N CYS A 440 0.00 -12.41 -33.09
CA CYS A 440 -1.45 -12.48 -33.19
C CYS A 440 -1.89 -12.55 -34.68
N THR A 441 -2.58 -13.61 -35.06
CA THR A 441 -3.01 -13.87 -36.42
C THR A 441 -4.52 -14.10 -36.53
N GLY A 442 -5.23 -14.18 -35.39
CA GLY A 442 -6.64 -14.58 -35.34
C GLY A 442 -6.88 -16.05 -35.70
N SER A 443 -5.82 -16.86 -35.74
CA SER A 443 -5.93 -18.30 -36.04
C SER A 443 -6.71 -19.03 -34.92
N ALA A 444 -7.31 -20.17 -35.27
CA ALA A 444 -8.09 -20.95 -34.30
C ALA A 444 -7.28 -21.34 -33.04
N GLN A 445 -5.95 -21.48 -33.18
CA GLN A 445 -5.02 -21.78 -32.09
C GLN A 445 -4.87 -20.66 -31.07
N GLN A 446 -5.30 -19.43 -31.38
CA GLN A 446 -5.20 -18.24 -30.57
C GLN A 446 -6.54 -17.77 -29.99
N LEU A 447 -7.63 -18.49 -30.28
CA LEU A 447 -8.97 -18.10 -29.88
C LEU A 447 -9.41 -18.83 -28.62
N TRP A 448 -9.59 -18.07 -27.54
CA TRP A 448 -9.95 -18.56 -26.22
C TRP A 448 -11.34 -18.09 -25.80
N THR A 449 -12.12 -19.00 -25.28
CA THR A 449 -13.40 -18.67 -24.64
C THR A 449 -13.23 -18.64 -23.13
N MET A 450 -13.46 -17.49 -22.53
CA MET A 450 -13.32 -17.27 -21.08
C MET A 450 -14.53 -17.84 -20.32
N PRO A 451 -14.38 -18.18 -19.01
CA PRO A 451 -15.48 -18.61 -18.19
C PRO A 451 -16.52 -17.50 -18.06
N ALA A 452 -17.79 -17.87 -18.17
CA ALA A 452 -18.92 -16.97 -17.92
C ALA A 452 -19.02 -16.66 -16.42
N GLY A 453 -19.22 -15.38 -16.07
CA GLY A 453 -19.42 -14.97 -14.67
C GLY A 453 -20.61 -15.70 -14.05
N GLY A 454 -20.38 -16.34 -12.90
CA GLY A 454 -21.36 -17.17 -12.24
C GLY A 454 -22.46 -16.41 -11.53
N GLY A 455 -23.62 -16.30 -12.22
CA GLY A 455 -24.93 -16.19 -11.57
C GLY A 455 -25.67 -17.47 -11.94
N GLY A 456 -26.12 -18.26 -10.96
CA GLY A 456 -26.54 -19.63 -11.08
C GLY A 456 -27.50 -19.94 -12.22
N GLY A 457 -27.23 -21.02 -12.96
CA GLY A 457 -28.20 -21.89 -13.65
C GLY A 457 -28.33 -21.68 -15.14
N GLY A 458 -27.69 -22.55 -15.95
CA GLY A 458 -28.28 -23.14 -17.17
C GLY A 458 -28.13 -22.38 -18.48
N GLY A 459 -27.32 -22.94 -19.40
CA GLY A 459 -27.61 -22.97 -20.84
C GLY A 459 -27.14 -21.79 -21.68
N GLY A 460 -26.21 -22.09 -22.54
CA GLY A 460 -25.84 -21.51 -23.85
C GLY A 460 -26.49 -20.22 -24.32
N GLY A 461 -25.62 -19.26 -24.69
CA GLY A 461 -26.10 -18.10 -25.44
C GLY A 461 -25.45 -16.80 -24.95
N GLY A 462 -24.95 -15.98 -25.86
CA GLY A 462 -24.29 -14.70 -25.61
C GLY A 462 -25.02 -13.88 -24.55
N GLY A 463 -24.27 -13.52 -23.53
CA GLY A 463 -24.78 -12.73 -22.43
C GLY A 463 -25.36 -11.41 -22.91
N THR A 464 -26.67 -11.25 -22.79
CA THR A 464 -27.33 -9.97 -22.99
C THR A 464 -27.03 -9.12 -21.76
N CYS A 465 -26.58 -7.89 -21.98
CA CYS A 465 -26.53 -6.85 -20.96
C CYS A 465 -27.85 -6.76 -20.22
N GLY A 466 -27.82 -6.46 -18.95
CA GLY A 466 -29.00 -6.20 -18.16
C GLY A 466 -29.88 -5.15 -18.82
N THR A 467 -31.17 -5.17 -18.55
CA THR A 467 -32.16 -4.26 -19.15
C THR A 467 -32.34 -2.96 -18.37
N THR A 468 -31.70 -2.84 -17.20
CA THR A 468 -31.81 -1.65 -16.35
C THR A 468 -30.87 -0.56 -16.84
N ASN A 469 -31.43 0.59 -17.23
CA ASN A 469 -30.65 1.75 -17.61
C ASN A 469 -30.05 2.42 -16.35
N LEU A 470 -28.74 2.26 -16.16
CA LEU A 470 -28.00 2.81 -15.01
C LEU A 470 -27.91 4.34 -15.03
N ALA A 471 -28.03 4.97 -16.22
CA ALA A 471 -27.96 6.41 -16.40
C ALA A 471 -29.27 7.14 -16.12
N LEU A 472 -30.40 6.42 -16.01
CA LEU A 472 -31.70 7.02 -15.86
C LEU A 472 -31.81 7.91 -14.61
N ASN A 473 -32.13 9.19 -14.81
CA ASN A 473 -32.26 10.21 -13.76
C ASN A 473 -30.98 10.43 -12.93
N ARG A 474 -29.81 10.11 -13.47
CA ARG A 474 -28.53 10.32 -12.79
C ARG A 474 -27.99 11.73 -13.00
N PRO A 475 -27.18 12.24 -12.05
CA PRO A 475 -26.49 13.51 -12.21
C PRO A 475 -25.68 13.55 -13.50
N THR A 476 -25.97 14.54 -14.34
CA THR A 476 -25.37 14.67 -15.68
C THR A 476 -24.75 16.05 -15.84
N THR A 477 -23.55 16.11 -16.36
CA THR A 477 -22.83 17.35 -16.69
C THR A 477 -22.37 17.33 -18.14
N ALA A 478 -22.12 18.49 -18.71
CA ALA A 478 -21.64 18.60 -20.08
C ALA A 478 -20.61 19.73 -20.22
N SER A 479 -19.78 19.65 -21.26
CA SER A 479 -18.81 20.69 -21.62
C SER A 479 -19.49 22.03 -21.94
N SER A 480 -20.70 21.96 -22.51
CA SER A 480 -21.53 23.11 -22.85
C SER A 480 -22.98 22.68 -23.07
N THR A 481 -23.88 23.66 -23.11
CA THR A 481 -25.27 23.54 -23.56
C THR A 481 -25.55 24.61 -24.61
N GLU A 482 -26.33 24.26 -25.62
CA GLU A 482 -26.76 25.21 -26.68
C GLU A 482 -27.58 26.35 -26.07
N ASN A 483 -28.53 26.02 -25.23
CA ASN A 483 -29.40 26.97 -24.57
C ASN A 483 -30.07 26.33 -23.32
N ALA A 484 -30.79 27.12 -22.54
CA ALA A 484 -31.44 26.67 -21.31
C ALA A 484 -32.49 25.54 -21.52
N GLY A 485 -33.03 25.39 -22.72
CA GLY A 485 -34.01 24.35 -23.06
C GLY A 485 -33.40 23.00 -23.44
N THR A 486 -32.05 22.89 -23.50
CA THR A 486 -31.34 21.68 -23.88
C THR A 486 -30.27 21.26 -22.85
N PRO A 487 -30.64 21.15 -21.56
CA PRO A 487 -29.71 20.88 -20.48
C PRO A 487 -29.14 19.46 -20.56
N ALA A 488 -27.97 19.23 -19.94
CA ALA A 488 -27.31 17.93 -19.88
C ALA A 488 -28.22 16.81 -19.34
N SER A 489 -29.03 17.11 -18.31
CA SER A 489 -29.94 16.15 -17.66
C SER A 489 -31.04 15.61 -18.60
N ALA A 490 -31.37 16.33 -19.66
CA ALA A 490 -32.38 15.89 -20.63
C ALA A 490 -31.94 14.69 -21.51
N ALA A 491 -30.66 14.31 -21.45
CA ALA A 491 -30.18 13.10 -22.14
C ALA A 491 -30.25 11.84 -21.26
N THR A 492 -30.74 11.96 -20.02
CA THR A 492 -30.85 10.82 -19.08
C THR A 492 -32.16 10.79 -18.33
N ASP A 493 -33.17 11.58 -18.76
CA ASP A 493 -34.45 11.72 -18.08
C ASP A 493 -35.50 10.65 -18.50
N GLY A 494 -35.15 9.81 -19.47
CA GLY A 494 -36.05 8.77 -19.99
C GLY A 494 -37.14 9.31 -20.94
N ASN A 495 -37.06 10.57 -21.35
CA ASN A 495 -38.06 11.22 -22.20
C ASN A 495 -37.45 11.57 -23.57
N THR A 496 -37.76 10.79 -24.58
CA THR A 496 -37.30 11.03 -25.95
C THR A 496 -37.86 12.30 -26.61
N GLY A 497 -38.65 13.07 -25.92
CA GLY A 497 -39.11 14.40 -26.36
C GLY A 497 -38.27 15.57 -25.83
N THR A 498 -37.30 15.31 -24.96
CA THR A 498 -36.32 16.25 -24.43
C THR A 498 -34.91 15.82 -24.84
N ARG A 499 -33.96 16.76 -24.91
CA ARG A 499 -32.61 16.45 -25.38
C ARG A 499 -31.55 17.34 -24.76
N TRP A 500 -30.34 16.86 -24.66
CA TRP A 500 -29.17 17.70 -24.54
C TRP A 500 -28.69 18.13 -25.92
N SER A 501 -28.17 19.35 -26.03
CA SER A 501 -27.46 19.85 -27.19
C SER A 501 -26.27 20.70 -26.75
N SER A 502 -25.11 20.47 -27.35
CA SER A 502 -23.88 21.24 -27.07
C SER A 502 -23.77 22.54 -27.85
N ALA A 503 -22.80 23.37 -27.52
CA ALA A 503 -22.32 24.44 -28.41
C ALA A 503 -21.79 23.83 -29.73
N PHE A 504 -21.76 24.66 -30.79
CA PHE A 504 -21.41 24.25 -32.17
C PHE A 504 -19.90 24.26 -32.39
N SER A 505 -19.16 23.53 -31.53
CA SER A 505 -17.69 23.43 -31.57
C SER A 505 -17.24 22.03 -31.22
N ASP A 506 -16.00 21.70 -31.54
CA ASP A 506 -15.31 20.45 -31.19
C ASP A 506 -14.08 20.80 -30.30
N PRO A 507 -13.75 19.96 -29.32
CA PRO A 507 -14.52 18.79 -28.82
C PRO A 507 -15.64 19.21 -27.85
N GLN A 508 -16.62 18.28 -27.65
CA GLN A 508 -17.67 18.42 -26.64
C GLN A 508 -17.90 17.07 -25.94
N TRP A 509 -18.41 17.09 -24.70
CA TRP A 509 -18.72 15.89 -23.98
C TRP A 509 -19.98 16.02 -23.13
N LEU A 510 -20.62 14.87 -22.91
CA LEU A 510 -21.71 14.66 -21.95
C LEU A 510 -21.30 13.54 -20.98
N GLN A 511 -21.32 13.82 -19.68
CA GLN A 511 -20.87 12.92 -18.60
C GLN A 511 -22.02 12.61 -17.64
N VAL A 512 -22.11 11.35 -17.22
CA VAL A 512 -23.07 10.83 -16.23
C VAL A 512 -22.29 10.30 -15.01
N ASP A 513 -22.74 10.66 -13.79
CA ASP A 513 -22.33 10.02 -12.54
C ASP A 513 -23.31 8.88 -12.21
N LEU A 514 -22.90 7.64 -12.35
CA LEU A 514 -23.72 6.46 -12.06
C LEU A 514 -23.93 6.23 -10.54
N GLY A 515 -23.26 7.02 -9.68
CA GLY A 515 -23.35 6.95 -8.22
C GLY A 515 -22.41 5.93 -7.57
N SER A 516 -22.08 4.85 -8.26
CA SER A 516 -21.10 3.83 -7.86
C SER A 516 -20.39 3.26 -9.08
N SER A 517 -19.31 2.51 -8.87
CA SER A 517 -18.60 1.83 -9.95
C SER A 517 -19.43 0.66 -10.47
N HIS A 518 -19.60 0.58 -11.79
CA HIS A 518 -20.33 -0.48 -12.48
C HIS A 518 -19.49 -1.07 -13.62
N ALA A 519 -19.59 -2.38 -13.83
CA ALA A 519 -19.12 -3.02 -15.07
C ALA A 519 -20.13 -2.70 -16.19
N ILE A 520 -19.67 -2.02 -17.23
CA ILE A 520 -20.52 -1.53 -18.31
C ILE A 520 -20.33 -2.39 -19.54
N CYS A 521 -21.40 -2.96 -20.05
CA CYS A 521 -21.38 -3.89 -21.19
C CYS A 521 -22.07 -3.32 -22.45
N GLN A 522 -22.93 -2.32 -22.29
CA GLN A 522 -23.61 -1.67 -23.41
C GLN A 522 -23.89 -0.20 -23.13
N VAL A 523 -23.76 0.61 -24.16
CA VAL A 523 -24.22 2.00 -24.19
C VAL A 523 -25.17 2.17 -25.38
N THR A 524 -26.30 2.82 -25.16
CA THR A 524 -27.19 3.22 -26.25
C THR A 524 -27.23 4.75 -26.32
N LEU A 525 -26.84 5.28 -27.49
CA LEU A 525 -26.93 6.68 -27.81
C LEU A 525 -28.12 6.88 -28.76
N ASN A 526 -29.11 7.67 -28.31
CA ASN A 526 -30.20 8.09 -29.18
C ASN A 526 -29.92 9.52 -29.66
N TRP A 527 -29.31 9.63 -30.81
CA TRP A 527 -28.94 10.91 -31.42
C TRP A 527 -30.13 11.62 -32.03
N GLU A 528 -30.14 12.93 -31.87
CA GLU A 528 -30.91 13.83 -32.74
C GLU A 528 -30.23 13.95 -34.10
N THR A 529 -30.74 14.79 -35.01
CA THR A 529 -30.16 15.00 -36.35
C THR A 529 -28.71 15.52 -36.28
N ALA A 530 -28.36 16.23 -35.22
CA ALA A 530 -27.01 16.73 -34.95
C ALA A 530 -26.23 15.70 -34.12
N TYR A 531 -25.45 14.86 -34.77
CA TYR A 531 -24.75 13.73 -34.16
C TYR A 531 -23.22 13.82 -34.25
N GLY A 532 -22.54 13.00 -33.51
CA GLY A 532 -21.08 12.83 -33.54
C GLY A 532 -20.64 11.97 -34.75
N LYS A 533 -19.83 12.53 -35.65
CA LYS A 533 -19.15 11.78 -36.73
C LYS A 533 -17.97 10.99 -36.15
N ALA A 534 -17.19 11.64 -35.26
CA ALA A 534 -16.14 10.95 -34.53
C ALA A 534 -16.38 11.20 -33.01
N TYR A 535 -16.39 10.10 -32.23
CA TYR A 535 -16.58 10.19 -30.80
C TYR A 535 -16.03 8.95 -30.08
N GLN A 536 -15.88 9.09 -28.77
CA GLN A 536 -15.44 8.05 -27.85
C GLN A 536 -16.48 7.87 -26.74
N ILE A 537 -16.60 6.65 -26.22
CA ILE A 537 -17.19 6.38 -24.90
C ILE A 537 -16.06 6.12 -23.95
N GLN A 538 -16.06 6.83 -22.83
CA GLN A 538 -15.00 6.78 -21.84
C GLN A 538 -15.57 6.53 -20.46
N THR A 539 -14.85 5.76 -19.63
CA THR A 539 -15.19 5.53 -18.22
C THR A 539 -14.12 6.13 -17.32
N SER A 540 -14.51 6.45 -16.08
CA SER A 540 -13.60 6.94 -15.05
C SER A 540 -14.07 6.50 -13.66
N ALA A 541 -13.13 6.27 -12.76
CA ALA A 541 -13.41 6.03 -11.35
C ALA A 541 -13.63 7.35 -10.58
N ASP A 542 -12.94 8.42 -10.98
CA ASP A 542 -12.82 9.69 -10.25
C ASP A 542 -13.41 10.93 -10.99
N GLY A 543 -13.85 10.75 -12.24
CA GLY A 543 -14.37 11.84 -13.08
C GLY A 543 -13.28 12.73 -13.70
N THR A 544 -11.99 12.43 -13.48
CA THR A 544 -10.84 13.19 -13.98
C THR A 544 -9.95 12.38 -14.90
N ASN A 545 -9.65 11.14 -14.55
CA ASN A 545 -8.85 10.21 -15.33
C ASN A 545 -9.76 9.31 -16.17
N TRP A 546 -9.61 9.34 -17.50
CA TRP A 546 -10.55 8.71 -18.42
C TRP A 546 -9.92 7.59 -19.24
N THR A 547 -10.59 6.45 -19.26
CA THR A 547 -10.25 5.29 -20.11
C THR A 547 -11.25 5.15 -21.24
N THR A 548 -10.79 5.10 -22.49
CA THR A 548 -11.64 4.91 -23.66
C THR A 548 -12.04 3.44 -23.78
N ILE A 549 -13.35 3.17 -23.80
CA ILE A 549 -13.93 1.82 -23.96
C ILE A 549 -14.61 1.60 -25.31
N TYR A 550 -14.74 2.65 -26.11
CA TYR A 550 -15.22 2.60 -27.50
C TYR A 550 -14.77 3.85 -28.24
N SER A 551 -14.47 3.71 -29.52
CA SER A 551 -14.20 4.85 -30.41
C SER A 551 -14.68 4.59 -31.81
N THR A 552 -15.11 5.67 -32.50
CA THR A 552 -15.47 5.64 -33.92
C THR A 552 -15.14 6.97 -34.61
N THR A 553 -14.81 6.89 -35.90
CA THR A 553 -14.69 8.03 -36.82
C THR A 553 -15.79 8.03 -37.86
N ALA A 554 -16.72 7.09 -37.76
CA ALA A 554 -17.77 6.82 -38.78
C ALA A 554 -19.18 6.74 -38.15
N GLY A 555 -19.46 7.59 -37.13
CA GLY A 555 -20.79 7.69 -36.52
C GLY A 555 -21.88 7.98 -37.55
N THR A 556 -23.03 7.34 -37.38
CA THR A 556 -24.15 7.37 -38.37
C THR A 556 -25.37 8.11 -37.84
N GLY A 557 -25.37 8.58 -36.58
CA GLY A 557 -26.57 9.18 -35.94
C GLY A 557 -27.69 8.16 -35.70
N GLY A 558 -28.87 8.64 -35.33
CA GLY A 558 -29.99 7.79 -34.94
C GLY A 558 -29.72 7.04 -33.64
N THR A 559 -30.39 5.90 -33.46
CA THR A 559 -30.14 5.07 -32.26
C THR A 559 -28.98 4.12 -32.51
N GLN A 560 -27.93 4.27 -31.76
CA GLN A 560 -26.73 3.43 -31.83
C GLN A 560 -26.57 2.64 -30.51
N THR A 561 -26.66 1.32 -30.61
CA THR A 561 -26.39 0.41 -29.49
C THR A 561 -24.98 -0.14 -29.63
N LEU A 562 -24.12 0.28 -28.69
CA LEU A 562 -22.70 0.01 -28.67
C LEU A 562 -22.41 -1.08 -27.63
N LYS A 563 -21.88 -2.21 -28.08
CA LYS A 563 -21.29 -3.18 -27.15
C LYS A 563 -19.96 -2.64 -26.69
N VAL A 564 -19.78 -2.52 -25.39
CA VAL A 564 -18.58 -1.96 -24.76
C VAL A 564 -18.15 -2.87 -23.61
N SER A 565 -16.92 -2.74 -23.17
CA SER A 565 -16.45 -3.39 -21.96
C SER A 565 -15.59 -2.39 -21.17
N GLY A 566 -16.02 -2.06 -19.98
CA GLY A 566 -15.29 -1.14 -19.12
C GLY A 566 -15.93 -1.05 -17.74
N THR A 567 -15.20 -0.46 -16.80
CA THR A 567 -15.66 -0.25 -15.43
C THR A 567 -15.47 1.20 -15.04
N GLY A 568 -16.45 1.78 -14.33
CA GLY A 568 -16.33 3.13 -13.84
C GLY A 568 -17.58 3.60 -13.08
N ARG A 569 -17.40 4.60 -12.24
CA ARG A 569 -18.49 5.36 -11.64
C ARG A 569 -19.01 6.43 -12.59
N TYR A 570 -18.10 7.03 -13.36
CA TYR A 570 -18.43 8.04 -14.36
C TYR A 570 -18.29 7.46 -15.75
N ILE A 571 -19.20 7.86 -16.63
CA ILE A 571 -19.16 7.53 -18.05
C ILE A 571 -19.44 8.78 -18.87
N ARG A 572 -18.75 8.94 -20.00
CA ARG A 572 -19.04 10.06 -20.91
C ARG A 572 -19.00 9.66 -22.38
N MET A 573 -19.78 10.35 -23.18
CA MET A 573 -19.59 10.50 -24.61
C MET A 573 -18.66 11.70 -24.82
N TYR A 574 -17.55 11.52 -25.52
CA TYR A 574 -16.57 12.54 -25.87
C TYR A 574 -16.50 12.67 -27.39
N GLY A 575 -17.12 13.71 -27.92
CA GLY A 575 -17.21 13.99 -29.36
C GLY A 575 -16.01 14.79 -29.85
N THR A 576 -15.33 14.32 -30.88
CA THR A 576 -14.14 14.93 -31.48
C THR A 576 -14.39 15.51 -32.86
N ALA A 577 -15.45 15.09 -33.55
CA ALA A 577 -15.89 15.69 -34.81
C ALA A 577 -17.41 15.56 -34.98
N ARG A 578 -18.06 16.65 -35.27
CA ARG A 578 -19.51 16.74 -35.58
C ARG A 578 -19.80 16.25 -37.00
N ALA A 579 -20.98 15.68 -37.18
CA ALA A 579 -21.45 15.29 -38.53
C ALA A 579 -22.14 16.44 -39.26
N THR A 580 -22.59 17.47 -38.57
CA THR A 580 -23.35 18.61 -39.07
C THR A 580 -22.70 19.94 -38.62
N GLN A 581 -23.21 21.06 -39.12
CA GLN A 581 -22.82 22.40 -38.66
C GLN A 581 -23.28 22.71 -37.23
N TYR A 582 -24.23 21.95 -36.67
CA TYR A 582 -24.77 22.10 -35.32
C TYR A 582 -23.90 21.37 -34.33
N GLY A 583 -24.27 21.41 -33.01
CA GLY A 583 -23.54 20.72 -31.93
C GLY A 583 -23.70 19.19 -31.95
N TYR A 584 -23.42 18.58 -30.79
CA TYR A 584 -23.80 17.21 -30.49
C TYR A 584 -25.15 17.24 -29.78
N SER A 585 -26.08 16.38 -30.17
CA SER A 585 -27.44 16.39 -29.61
C SER A 585 -27.93 14.97 -29.36
N LEU A 586 -28.26 14.68 -28.11
CA LEU A 586 -28.73 13.38 -27.64
C LEU A 586 -30.13 13.50 -27.02
N TRP A 587 -31.08 12.72 -27.54
CA TRP A 587 -32.35 12.47 -26.86
C TRP A 587 -32.12 11.62 -25.61
N GLU A 588 -31.29 10.58 -25.70
CA GLU A 588 -30.98 9.70 -24.60
C GLU A 588 -29.55 9.18 -24.66
N PHE A 589 -28.92 9.08 -23.49
CA PHE A 589 -27.69 8.38 -23.24
C PHE A 589 -27.95 7.29 -22.19
N GLN A 590 -28.05 6.05 -22.61
CA GLN A 590 -28.39 4.92 -21.77
C GLN A 590 -27.18 4.04 -21.55
N VAL A 591 -27.05 3.48 -20.33
CA VAL A 591 -25.91 2.68 -19.88
C VAL A 591 -26.41 1.40 -19.22
N PHE A 592 -25.84 0.26 -19.59
CA PHE A 592 -26.26 -1.05 -19.10
C PHE A 592 -25.05 -1.87 -18.63
N SER A 593 -25.26 -2.70 -17.57
CA SER A 593 -24.27 -3.59 -16.96
C SER A 593 -24.66 -5.06 -17.04
#